data_a3a84dd3667ca500ecb995f6d10d1c1b
#
_entry.id   a3a84dd3667ca500ecb995f6d10d1c1b
#
_cell.length_a   1.000
_cell.length_b   1.000
_cell.length_c   1.000
_cell.angle_alpha   90.00
_cell.angle_beta   90.00
_cell.angle_gamma   90.00
#
_symmetry.space_group_name_H-M   'P 1'
#
loop_
_entity.id
_entity.type
_entity.pdbx_description
1 polymer ?
#
loop_
_entity_poly.entity_id
_entity_poly.type
_entity_poly.pdbx_seq_one_letter_code
_entity_poly.pdbx_strand_id
1 'polypeptide(L)'
;TTLGRGGSDFTAALLAEALDAESCEIWTDVTGVYTTDPRITPAAHPLPELSFEEAAEMATFGAKVLHPATMEPALRKDIKVFVGSSKEPEKGGTWIVRDCEHEPPYRAITRRKEQVMVTVKTPKMMYAQGFLQQVFAIIAKHKLSVDLVTTSEISVSFTLDNPANSVAQRLNKETIAELETICDVKVEKGYDLVTVVGNNMQTAIGVSSKILSAVSDFNLRMICFGANPHNLSFLVNETDSD
;
A
#
# COMPACT_ATOMS: atom_id res chain seq x y z
N THR A 1 -27.98 1.87 -1.58
CA THR A 1 -26.58 2.31 -1.44
C THR A 1 -25.71 1.09 -1.19
N THR A 2 -24.63 0.94 -1.96
CA THR A 2 -23.63 -0.12 -1.79
C THR A 2 -22.39 0.48 -1.16
N LEU A 3 -21.70 -0.27 -0.29
CA LEU A 3 -20.46 0.15 0.36
C LEU A 3 -19.23 0.04 -0.57
N GLY A 4 -19.43 -0.35 -1.83
CA GLY A 4 -18.36 -0.53 -2.80
C GLY A 4 -17.58 -1.85 -2.61
N ARG A 5 -16.34 -1.87 -3.08
CA ARG A 5 -15.47 -3.05 -2.98
C ARG A 5 -15.09 -3.31 -1.51
N GLY A 6 -15.12 -4.57 -1.08
CA GLY A 6 -14.90 -4.93 0.33
C GLY A 6 -16.06 -4.61 1.27
N GLY A 7 -17.23 -4.24 0.73
CA GLY A 7 -18.39 -3.83 1.52
C GLY A 7 -18.99 -4.94 2.39
N SER A 8 -18.84 -6.21 2.02
CA SER A 8 -19.26 -7.34 2.85
C SER A 8 -18.42 -7.43 4.13
N ASP A 9 -17.10 -7.36 3.98
CA ASP A 9 -16.15 -7.47 5.08
C ASP A 9 -16.32 -6.27 6.04
N PHE A 10 -16.45 -5.06 5.46
CA PHE A 10 -16.71 -3.85 6.24
C PHE A 10 -18.05 -3.92 6.99
N THR A 11 -19.10 -4.47 6.35
CA THR A 11 -20.40 -4.67 7.01
C THR A 11 -20.29 -5.67 8.16
N ALA A 12 -19.55 -6.76 7.96
CA ALA A 12 -19.33 -7.74 9.03
C ALA A 12 -18.62 -7.10 10.23
N ALA A 13 -17.58 -6.30 9.99
CA ALA A 13 -16.86 -5.58 11.04
C ALA A 13 -17.74 -4.55 11.78
N LEU A 14 -18.59 -3.80 11.06
CA LEU A 14 -19.56 -2.88 11.67
C LEU A 14 -20.60 -3.61 12.53
N LEU A 15 -21.09 -4.78 12.08
CA LEU A 15 -22.02 -5.59 12.85
C LEU A 15 -21.35 -6.16 14.10
N ALA A 16 -20.10 -6.63 13.98
CA ALA A 16 -19.32 -7.11 15.11
C ALA A 16 -19.12 -5.99 16.15
N GLU A 17 -18.79 -4.78 15.70
CA GLU A 17 -18.67 -3.60 16.57
C GLU A 17 -20.00 -3.27 17.27
N ALA A 18 -21.12 -3.28 16.53
CA ALA A 18 -22.45 -2.94 17.08
C ALA A 18 -22.96 -3.97 18.08
N LEU A 19 -22.54 -5.23 17.96
CA LEU A 19 -22.94 -6.33 18.82
C LEU A 19 -21.96 -6.61 19.97
N ASP A 20 -20.85 -5.83 20.07
CA ASP A 20 -19.74 -6.09 20.99
C ASP A 20 -19.29 -7.57 20.90
N ALA A 21 -19.09 -8.07 19.66
CA ALA A 21 -18.72 -9.45 19.41
C ALA A 21 -17.29 -9.75 19.89
N GLU A 22 -17.03 -10.99 20.29
CA GLU A 22 -15.68 -11.44 20.69
C GLU A 22 -14.73 -11.57 19.49
N SER A 23 -15.26 -11.89 18.30
CA SER A 23 -14.51 -12.01 17.06
C SER A 23 -15.37 -11.69 15.83
N CYS A 24 -14.70 -11.35 14.73
CA CYS A 24 -15.29 -11.20 13.41
C CYS A 24 -14.58 -12.18 12.46
N GLU A 25 -15.30 -13.17 11.95
CA GLU A 25 -14.72 -14.17 11.06
C GLU A 25 -15.10 -13.87 9.60
N ILE A 26 -14.09 -13.77 8.75
CA ILE A 26 -14.23 -13.52 7.31
C ILE A 26 -13.77 -14.77 6.56
N TRP A 27 -14.75 -15.52 6.07
CA TRP A 27 -14.55 -16.72 5.28
C TRP A 27 -14.55 -16.38 3.79
N THR A 28 -13.41 -16.59 3.13
CA THR A 28 -13.15 -16.20 1.74
C THR A 28 -12.62 -17.40 0.91
N ASP A 29 -12.03 -17.15 -0.22
CA ASP A 29 -11.44 -18.17 -1.11
C ASP A 29 -9.94 -18.38 -0.89
N VAL A 30 -9.35 -17.69 0.09
CA VAL A 30 -7.93 -17.81 0.46
C VAL A 30 -7.77 -18.32 1.89
N THR A 31 -6.71 -19.06 2.15
CA THR A 31 -6.42 -19.69 3.45
C THR A 31 -5.73 -18.74 4.44
N GLY A 32 -6.02 -17.44 4.35
CA GLY A 32 -5.44 -16.41 5.22
C GLY A 32 -4.46 -15.48 4.48
N VAL A 33 -3.67 -14.77 5.25
CA VAL A 33 -2.65 -13.83 4.76
C VAL A 33 -1.31 -14.54 4.70
N TYR A 34 -0.52 -14.26 3.64
CA TYR A 34 0.78 -14.88 3.40
C TYR A 34 1.90 -13.85 3.44
N THR A 35 3.13 -14.31 3.64
CA THR A 35 4.34 -13.47 3.59
C THR A 35 4.55 -12.80 2.23
N THR A 36 4.02 -13.37 1.16
CA THR A 36 3.86 -12.80 -0.18
C THR A 36 2.83 -13.63 -0.95
N ASP A 37 2.52 -13.24 -2.18
CA ASP A 37 1.59 -14.00 -3.04
C ASP A 37 2.18 -15.38 -3.38
N PRO A 38 1.57 -16.48 -2.95
CA PRO A 38 2.09 -17.83 -3.23
C PRO A 38 2.11 -18.20 -4.72
N ARG A 39 1.45 -17.43 -5.57
CA ARG A 39 1.50 -17.58 -7.03
C ARG A 39 2.79 -17.02 -7.62
N ILE A 40 3.49 -16.13 -6.90
CA ILE A 40 4.78 -15.56 -7.31
C ILE A 40 5.93 -16.46 -6.87
N THR A 41 5.89 -16.93 -5.63
CA THR A 41 6.96 -17.78 -5.11
C THR A 41 6.43 -18.90 -4.22
N PRO A 42 6.94 -20.14 -4.37
CA PRO A 42 6.60 -21.25 -3.49
C PRO A 42 7.17 -21.10 -2.06
N ALA A 43 8.08 -20.15 -1.83
CA ALA A 43 8.60 -19.81 -0.50
C ALA A 43 7.59 -19.04 0.37
N ALA A 44 6.48 -18.57 -0.21
CA ALA A 44 5.42 -17.93 0.53
C ALA A 44 4.79 -18.89 1.55
N HIS A 45 4.64 -18.44 2.78
CA HIS A 45 4.02 -19.21 3.83
C HIS A 45 2.95 -18.40 4.56
N PRO A 46 1.92 -19.05 5.12
CA PRO A 46 0.84 -18.36 5.81
C PRO A 46 1.36 -17.70 7.09
N LEU A 47 0.76 -16.57 7.42
CA LEU A 47 0.97 -15.85 8.66
C LEU A 47 -0.18 -16.22 9.62
N PRO A 48 0.10 -16.90 10.74
CA PRO A 48 -0.97 -17.31 11.66
C PRO A 48 -1.58 -16.11 12.39
N GLU A 49 -0.79 -15.06 12.61
CA GLU A 49 -1.21 -13.86 13.32
C GLU A 49 -0.55 -12.61 12.74
N LEU A 50 -1.29 -11.50 12.73
CA LEU A 50 -0.86 -10.16 12.31
C LEU A 50 -1.42 -9.11 13.27
N SER A 51 -0.69 -8.01 13.46
CA SER A 51 -1.28 -6.82 14.06
C SER A 51 -2.23 -6.11 13.08
N PHE A 52 -3.15 -5.27 13.59
CA PHE A 52 -4.00 -4.44 12.73
C PHE A 52 -3.17 -3.51 11.84
N GLU A 53 -2.05 -3.00 12.35
CA GLU A 53 -1.16 -2.11 11.61
C GLU A 53 -0.48 -2.85 10.45
N GLU A 54 0.09 -4.04 10.70
CA GLU A 54 0.66 -4.89 9.65
C GLU A 54 -0.36 -5.23 8.57
N ALA A 55 -1.56 -5.66 8.99
CA ALA A 55 -2.63 -6.02 8.06
C ALA A 55 -3.11 -4.81 7.23
N ALA A 56 -3.20 -3.62 7.83
CA ALA A 56 -3.55 -2.38 7.14
C ALA A 56 -2.49 -1.98 6.10
N GLU A 57 -1.22 -2.07 6.46
CA GLU A 57 -0.11 -1.81 5.55
C GLU A 57 -0.12 -2.80 4.37
N MET A 58 -0.21 -4.09 4.66
CA MET A 58 -0.27 -5.11 3.61
C MET A 58 -1.46 -4.90 2.67
N ALA A 59 -2.64 -4.60 3.20
CA ALA A 59 -3.85 -4.32 2.41
C ALA A 59 -3.70 -3.05 1.56
N THR A 60 -3.08 -2.01 2.10
CA THR A 60 -2.81 -0.75 1.40
C THR A 60 -1.85 -0.96 0.23
N PHE A 61 -0.81 -1.77 0.42
CA PHE A 61 0.24 -1.99 -0.57
C PHE A 61 0.05 -3.23 -1.46
N GLY A 62 -1.15 -3.82 -1.51
CA GLY A 62 -1.53 -4.77 -2.56
C GLY A 62 -1.91 -6.17 -2.10
N ALA A 63 -1.85 -6.50 -0.83
CA ALA A 63 -2.43 -7.73 -0.33
C ALA A 63 -3.96 -7.65 -0.42
N LYS A 64 -4.55 -8.44 -1.33
CA LYS A 64 -5.99 -8.37 -1.65
C LYS A 64 -6.86 -9.23 -0.73
N VAL A 65 -6.45 -9.47 0.50
CA VAL A 65 -7.14 -10.37 1.42
C VAL A 65 -8.28 -9.65 2.15
N LEU A 66 -8.01 -8.44 2.65
CA LEU A 66 -9.01 -7.59 3.31
C LEU A 66 -8.96 -6.17 2.76
N HIS A 67 -10.09 -5.46 2.86
CA HIS A 67 -10.10 -4.03 2.59
C HIS A 67 -9.64 -3.27 3.85
N PRO A 68 -8.74 -2.27 3.75
CA PRO A 68 -8.23 -1.54 4.92
C PRO A 68 -9.32 -0.98 5.84
N ALA A 69 -10.42 -0.47 5.27
CA ALA A 69 -11.55 0.06 6.03
C ALA A 69 -12.24 -0.99 6.94
N THR A 70 -12.09 -2.28 6.65
CA THR A 70 -12.66 -3.37 7.45
C THR A 70 -12.07 -3.43 8.86
N MET A 71 -10.81 -3.04 8.99
CA MET A 71 -10.08 -3.16 10.26
C MET A 71 -10.44 -2.04 11.25
N GLU A 72 -10.90 -0.90 10.78
CA GLU A 72 -11.17 0.26 11.63
C GLU A 72 -12.28 0.02 12.69
N PRO A 73 -13.47 -0.55 12.34
CA PRO A 73 -14.49 -0.88 13.34
C PRO A 73 -14.01 -1.92 14.36
N ALA A 74 -13.32 -2.96 13.91
CA ALA A 74 -12.79 -4.00 14.76
C ALA A 74 -11.74 -3.46 15.75
N LEU A 75 -10.82 -2.60 15.26
CA LEU A 75 -9.79 -1.97 16.07
C LEU A 75 -10.38 -1.08 17.17
N ARG A 76 -11.46 -0.33 16.90
CA ARG A 76 -12.11 0.53 17.90
C ARG A 76 -12.60 -0.23 19.13
N LYS A 77 -13.06 -1.47 18.96
CA LYS A 77 -13.61 -2.30 20.01
C LYS A 77 -12.71 -3.45 20.43
N ASP A 78 -11.50 -3.52 19.90
CA ASP A 78 -10.55 -4.61 20.13
C ASP A 78 -11.10 -6.01 19.78
N ILE A 79 -11.88 -6.07 18.70
CA ILE A 79 -12.48 -7.29 18.19
C ILE A 79 -11.47 -8.00 17.31
N LYS A 80 -11.10 -9.23 17.63
CA LYS A 80 -10.20 -10.03 16.79
C LYS A 80 -10.86 -10.34 15.46
N VAL A 81 -10.10 -10.24 14.35
CA VAL A 81 -10.60 -10.58 13.02
C VAL A 81 -9.91 -11.87 12.55
N PHE A 82 -10.69 -12.86 12.17
CA PHE A 82 -10.18 -14.09 11.55
C PHE A 82 -10.41 -14.05 10.05
N VAL A 83 -9.42 -14.49 9.28
CA VAL A 83 -9.51 -14.64 7.83
C VAL A 83 -9.11 -16.05 7.46
N GLY A 84 -10.03 -16.81 6.84
CA GLY A 84 -9.78 -18.19 6.47
C GLY A 84 -10.54 -18.63 5.21
N SER A 85 -10.19 -19.80 4.71
CA SER A 85 -10.82 -20.35 3.52
C SER A 85 -12.13 -21.05 3.84
N SER A 86 -13.20 -20.60 3.19
CA SER A 86 -14.50 -21.33 3.24
C SER A 86 -14.48 -22.68 2.51
N LYS A 87 -13.47 -22.90 1.64
CA LYS A 87 -13.31 -24.15 0.88
C LYS A 87 -12.44 -25.18 1.61
N GLU A 88 -11.49 -24.69 2.40
CA GLU A 88 -10.49 -25.52 3.10
C GLU A 88 -10.33 -25.03 4.56
N PRO A 89 -11.38 -25.06 5.37
CA PRO A 89 -11.36 -24.51 6.74
C PRO A 89 -10.35 -25.22 7.65
N GLU A 90 -10.04 -26.49 7.37
CA GLU A 90 -9.05 -27.28 8.10
C GLU A 90 -7.61 -26.79 7.93
N LYS A 91 -7.33 -25.96 6.92
CA LYS A 91 -6.00 -25.34 6.73
C LYS A 91 -5.73 -24.18 7.68
N GLY A 92 -6.72 -23.81 8.51
CA GLY A 92 -6.62 -22.68 9.41
C GLY A 92 -6.78 -21.34 8.70
N GLY A 93 -6.11 -20.30 9.22
CA GLY A 93 -6.21 -18.95 8.68
C GLY A 93 -5.28 -17.99 9.41
N THR A 94 -5.56 -16.70 9.28
CA THR A 94 -4.83 -15.62 9.94
C THR A 94 -5.71 -14.91 10.94
N TRP A 95 -5.26 -14.77 12.16
CA TRP A 95 -5.84 -13.87 13.14
C TRP A 95 -5.24 -12.47 13.01
N ILE A 96 -6.06 -11.46 13.04
CA ILE A 96 -5.66 -10.06 13.10
C ILE A 96 -6.07 -9.53 14.46
N VAL A 97 -5.07 -9.09 15.22
CA VAL A 97 -5.21 -8.74 16.64
C VAL A 97 -4.57 -7.38 16.91
N ARG A 98 -4.87 -6.78 18.07
CA ARG A 98 -4.23 -5.53 18.46
C ARG A 98 -2.76 -5.73 18.82
N ASP A 99 -2.51 -6.64 19.73
CA ASP A 99 -1.17 -6.94 20.26
C ASP A 99 -0.73 -8.30 19.72
N CYS A 100 0.18 -8.30 18.77
CA CYS A 100 0.75 -9.50 18.19
C CYS A 100 1.94 -9.95 19.03
N GLU A 101 2.02 -11.23 19.38
CA GLU A 101 3.13 -11.76 20.20
C GLU A 101 4.49 -11.67 19.50
N HIS A 102 4.47 -11.65 18.17
CA HIS A 102 5.68 -11.69 17.37
C HIS A 102 5.69 -10.59 16.31
N GLU A 103 6.58 -9.62 16.47
CA GLU A 103 6.72 -8.43 15.61
C GLU A 103 8.08 -8.41 14.90
N PRO A 104 8.32 -9.26 13.89
CA PRO A 104 9.59 -9.28 13.18
C PRO A 104 9.81 -8.02 12.34
N PRO A 105 11.06 -7.61 12.10
CA PRO A 105 11.38 -6.46 11.25
C PRO A 105 11.04 -6.70 9.77
N TYR A 106 10.85 -7.94 9.35
CA TYR A 106 10.41 -8.34 8.02
C TYR A 106 9.23 -9.30 8.16
N ARG A 107 8.04 -8.85 7.81
CA ARG A 107 6.79 -9.63 7.92
C ARG A 107 6.35 -10.17 6.57
N ALA A 108 6.27 -9.31 5.59
CA ALA A 108 5.74 -9.64 4.28
C ALA A 108 6.32 -8.77 3.17
N ILE A 109 6.17 -9.24 1.93
CA ILE A 109 6.43 -8.45 0.72
C ILE A 109 5.13 -8.39 -0.06
N THR A 110 4.71 -7.19 -0.39
CA THR A 110 3.51 -6.96 -1.21
C THR A 110 3.88 -6.29 -2.52
N ARG A 111 3.03 -6.49 -3.54
CA ARG A 111 3.21 -5.89 -4.85
C ARG A 111 1.92 -5.26 -5.34
N ARG A 112 2.04 -4.04 -5.83
CA ARG A 112 0.97 -3.34 -6.53
C ARG A 112 1.41 -3.04 -7.95
N LYS A 113 0.72 -3.64 -8.92
CA LYS A 113 1.03 -3.55 -10.36
C LYS A 113 0.57 -2.22 -10.98
N GLU A 114 1.11 -1.96 -12.19
CA GLU A 114 0.64 -0.91 -13.10
C GLU A 114 0.69 0.50 -12.50
N GLN A 115 1.79 0.84 -11.82
CA GLN A 115 1.95 2.16 -11.23
C GLN A 115 2.26 3.21 -12.29
N VAL A 116 1.66 4.38 -12.13
CA VAL A 116 1.97 5.57 -12.92
C VAL A 116 2.77 6.53 -12.06
N MET A 117 3.96 6.88 -12.51
CA MET A 117 4.81 7.88 -11.85
C MET A 117 4.76 9.19 -12.61
N VAL A 118 4.52 10.27 -11.89
CA VAL A 118 4.57 11.65 -12.40
C VAL A 118 5.73 12.37 -11.74
N THR A 119 6.61 12.94 -12.54
CA THR A 119 7.67 13.83 -12.06
C THR A 119 7.37 15.25 -12.54
N VAL A 120 7.27 16.18 -11.62
CA VAL A 120 7.16 17.63 -11.89
C VAL A 120 8.47 18.30 -11.51
N LYS A 121 8.95 19.19 -12.35
CA LYS A 121 10.26 19.83 -12.17
C LYS A 121 10.18 21.33 -12.50
N THR A 122 10.73 22.16 -11.61
CA THR A 122 10.93 23.57 -11.88
C THR A 122 12.06 24.15 -11.00
N PRO A 123 13.01 24.90 -11.56
CA PRO A 123 14.02 25.61 -10.77
C PRO A 123 13.40 26.63 -9.81
N LYS A 124 12.19 27.13 -10.11
CA LYS A 124 11.47 28.09 -9.25
C LYS A 124 11.10 27.50 -7.88
N MET A 125 11.03 26.17 -7.75
CA MET A 125 10.70 25.48 -6.52
C MET A 125 11.62 25.85 -5.36
N MET A 126 12.91 26.10 -5.62
CA MET A 126 13.89 26.51 -4.61
C MET A 126 13.50 27.79 -3.87
N TYR A 127 12.75 28.68 -4.52
CA TYR A 127 12.42 30.02 -3.99
C TYR A 127 10.92 30.26 -3.88
N ALA A 128 10.10 29.36 -4.41
CA ALA A 128 8.63 29.50 -4.42
C ALA A 128 8.00 28.83 -3.21
N GLN A 129 7.51 29.63 -2.28
CA GLN A 129 6.66 29.11 -1.21
C GLN A 129 5.35 28.60 -1.79
N GLY A 130 4.87 27.44 -1.31
CA GLY A 130 3.58 26.89 -1.70
C GLY A 130 3.56 26.13 -3.03
N PHE A 131 4.71 25.84 -3.67
CA PHE A 131 4.73 25.07 -4.92
C PHE A 131 4.05 23.72 -4.80
N LEU A 132 4.33 22.95 -3.73
CA LEU A 132 3.69 21.67 -3.48
C LEU A 132 2.17 21.80 -3.35
N GLN A 133 1.69 22.85 -2.70
CA GLN A 133 0.26 23.14 -2.58
C GLN A 133 -0.38 23.31 -3.97
N GLN A 134 0.26 24.05 -4.88
CA GLN A 134 -0.26 24.27 -6.23
C GLN A 134 -0.34 22.96 -7.02
N VAL A 135 0.74 22.17 -6.99
CA VAL A 135 0.77 20.85 -7.65
C VAL A 135 -0.36 19.96 -7.13
N PHE A 136 -0.45 19.78 -5.82
CA PHE A 136 -1.46 18.88 -5.24
C PHE A 136 -2.89 19.43 -5.32
N ALA A 137 -3.09 20.76 -5.40
CA ALA A 137 -4.39 21.34 -5.69
C ALA A 137 -4.89 20.97 -7.10
N ILE A 138 -4.01 20.99 -8.11
CA ILE A 138 -4.35 20.55 -9.45
C ILE A 138 -4.68 19.04 -9.46
N ILE A 139 -3.85 18.22 -8.82
CA ILE A 139 -4.08 16.76 -8.72
C ILE A 139 -5.43 16.47 -8.04
N ALA A 140 -5.76 17.15 -6.94
CA ALA A 140 -7.02 17.00 -6.22
C ALA A 140 -8.23 17.45 -7.06
N LYS A 141 -8.11 18.57 -7.80
CA LYS A 141 -9.14 19.08 -8.72
C LYS A 141 -9.54 18.01 -9.77
N HIS A 142 -8.55 17.28 -10.29
CA HIS A 142 -8.76 16.20 -11.25
C HIS A 142 -9.08 14.84 -10.58
N LYS A 143 -9.32 14.83 -9.24
CA LYS A 143 -9.70 13.64 -8.47
C LYS A 143 -8.70 12.49 -8.60
N LEU A 144 -7.42 12.81 -8.69
CA LEU A 144 -6.33 11.85 -8.66
C LEU A 144 -5.90 11.63 -7.20
N SER A 145 -5.64 10.36 -6.84
CA SER A 145 -5.11 9.99 -5.54
C SER A 145 -3.62 9.77 -5.66
N VAL A 146 -2.85 10.47 -4.83
CA VAL A 146 -1.40 10.31 -4.71
C VAL A 146 -1.12 9.24 -3.66
N ASP A 147 -0.18 8.36 -3.95
CA ASP A 147 0.21 7.25 -3.10
C ASP A 147 1.55 7.52 -2.42
N LEU A 148 2.64 7.51 -3.17
CA LEU A 148 3.97 7.83 -2.68
C LEU A 148 4.46 9.16 -3.23
N VAL A 149 5.25 9.88 -2.44
CA VAL A 149 5.87 11.15 -2.84
C VAL A 149 7.32 11.16 -2.43
N THR A 150 8.19 11.58 -3.35
CA THR A 150 9.58 11.92 -3.05
C THR A 150 9.92 13.28 -3.63
N THR A 151 10.72 14.05 -2.93
CA THR A 151 11.05 15.42 -3.30
C THR A 151 12.55 15.64 -3.35
N SER A 152 12.97 16.54 -4.22
CA SER A 152 14.29 17.18 -4.21
C SER A 152 14.11 18.71 -4.17
N GLU A 153 15.18 19.46 -4.27
CA GLU A 153 15.11 20.93 -4.25
C GLU A 153 14.37 21.53 -5.46
N ILE A 154 14.33 20.82 -6.59
CA ILE A 154 13.79 21.33 -7.86
C ILE A 154 12.79 20.40 -8.52
N SER A 155 12.47 19.26 -7.91
CA SER A 155 11.55 18.28 -8.47
C SER A 155 10.78 17.52 -7.40
N VAL A 156 9.58 17.09 -7.78
CA VAL A 156 8.74 16.20 -6.99
C VAL A 156 8.33 15.04 -7.89
N SER A 157 8.55 13.83 -7.44
CA SER A 157 8.02 12.61 -8.07
C SER A 157 6.98 11.99 -7.17
N PHE A 158 5.88 11.59 -7.75
CA PHE A 158 4.81 10.90 -7.01
C PHE A 158 4.19 9.79 -7.85
N THR A 159 3.70 8.77 -7.16
CA THR A 159 2.91 7.71 -7.78
C THR A 159 1.42 7.99 -7.62
N LEU A 160 0.65 7.56 -8.61
CA LEU A 160 -0.80 7.67 -8.60
C LEU A 160 -1.40 6.30 -8.38
N ASP A 161 -2.28 6.20 -7.40
CA ASP A 161 -3.09 5.01 -7.21
C ASP A 161 -3.96 4.77 -8.45
N ASN A 162 -3.85 3.58 -9.06
CA ASN A 162 -4.51 3.22 -10.30
C ASN A 162 -5.59 2.14 -10.10
N PRO A 163 -6.67 2.41 -9.34
CA PRO A 163 -7.74 1.45 -9.21
C PRO A 163 -8.45 1.26 -10.57
N ALA A 164 -8.34 0.03 -11.10
CA ALA A 164 -9.02 -0.36 -12.33
C ALA A 164 -8.73 0.53 -13.55
N ASN A 165 -7.47 0.90 -13.78
CA ASN A 165 -7.03 1.74 -14.91
C ASN A 165 -7.65 3.16 -14.96
N SER A 166 -8.15 3.66 -13.83
CA SER A 166 -8.81 4.97 -13.77
C SER A 166 -7.86 6.15 -13.94
N VAL A 167 -6.57 5.98 -13.64
CA VAL A 167 -5.56 7.04 -13.76
C VAL A 167 -5.38 7.50 -15.20
N ALA A 168 -5.40 6.57 -16.17
CA ALA A 168 -5.26 6.92 -17.59
C ALA A 168 -6.38 7.85 -18.09
N GLN A 169 -7.57 7.78 -17.49
CA GLN A 169 -8.70 8.62 -17.82
C GLN A 169 -8.64 10.00 -17.16
N ARG A 170 -8.07 10.10 -15.96
CA ARG A 170 -8.01 11.33 -15.14
C ARG A 170 -6.74 12.11 -15.35
N LEU A 171 -5.59 11.42 -15.52
CA LEU A 171 -4.33 12.02 -15.94
C LEU A 171 -4.34 12.23 -17.47
N ASN A 172 -5.30 13.00 -17.94
CA ASN A 172 -5.52 13.31 -19.34
C ASN A 172 -4.68 14.52 -19.79
N LYS A 173 -4.82 14.92 -21.06
CA LYS A 173 -4.09 16.06 -21.62
C LYS A 173 -4.40 17.38 -20.90
N GLU A 174 -5.61 17.54 -20.38
CA GLU A 174 -6.03 18.75 -19.65
C GLU A 174 -5.30 18.85 -18.30
N THR A 175 -5.25 17.76 -17.56
CA THR A 175 -4.52 17.69 -16.27
C THR A 175 -3.02 17.98 -16.48
N ILE A 176 -2.42 17.40 -17.51
CA ILE A 176 -1.01 17.61 -17.83
C ILE A 176 -0.79 19.07 -18.24
N ALA A 177 -1.60 19.62 -19.14
CA ALA A 177 -1.49 21.00 -19.58
C ALA A 177 -1.65 21.99 -18.41
N GLU A 178 -2.53 21.71 -17.44
CA GLU A 178 -2.68 22.55 -16.25
C GLU A 178 -1.41 22.50 -15.36
N LEU A 179 -0.82 21.34 -15.15
CA LEU A 179 0.46 21.20 -14.45
C LEU A 179 1.61 21.91 -15.20
N GLU A 180 1.63 21.83 -16.53
CA GLU A 180 2.65 22.47 -17.38
C GLU A 180 2.60 24.00 -17.33
N THR A 181 1.54 24.59 -16.80
CA THR A 181 1.49 26.06 -16.55
C THR A 181 2.46 26.50 -15.44
N ILE A 182 2.84 25.58 -14.54
CA ILE A 182 3.65 25.88 -13.35
C ILE A 182 5.00 25.15 -13.32
N CYS A 183 5.16 24.04 -14.07
CA CYS A 183 6.36 23.21 -14.05
C CYS A 183 6.49 22.36 -15.32
N ASP A 184 7.66 21.76 -15.53
CA ASP A 184 7.83 20.70 -16.51
C ASP A 184 7.23 19.39 -15.96
N VAL A 185 6.53 18.63 -16.80
CA VAL A 185 5.84 17.40 -16.40
C VAL A 185 6.38 16.22 -17.19
N LYS A 186 6.75 15.14 -16.48
CA LYS A 186 7.11 13.84 -17.07
C LYS A 186 6.23 12.75 -16.49
N VAL A 187 5.56 11.99 -17.36
CA VAL A 187 4.72 10.85 -16.97
C VAL A 187 5.41 9.57 -17.42
N GLU A 188 5.59 8.63 -16.51
CA GLU A 188 6.25 7.35 -16.74
C GLU A 188 5.31 6.21 -16.31
N LYS A 189 5.27 5.14 -17.09
CA LYS A 189 4.46 3.92 -16.88
C LYS A 189 5.36 2.70 -16.97
N GLY A 190 4.81 1.51 -16.70
CA GLY A 190 5.55 0.24 -16.75
C GLY A 190 6.35 -0.02 -15.47
N TYR A 191 5.83 0.43 -14.36
CA TYR A 191 6.39 0.20 -13.03
C TYR A 191 5.42 -0.56 -12.14
N ASP A 192 6.00 -1.36 -11.25
CA ASP A 192 5.30 -1.96 -10.12
C ASP A 192 5.88 -1.41 -8.80
N LEU A 193 5.01 -1.29 -7.82
CA LEU A 193 5.39 -0.92 -6.45
C LEU A 193 5.59 -2.19 -5.65
N VAL A 194 6.78 -2.37 -5.12
CA VAL A 194 7.13 -3.45 -4.18
C VAL A 194 7.32 -2.83 -2.81
N THR A 195 6.65 -3.40 -1.81
CA THR A 195 6.70 -2.92 -0.43
C THR A 195 7.08 -4.05 0.50
N VAL A 196 8.14 -3.86 1.26
CA VAL A 196 8.49 -4.69 2.40
C VAL A 196 7.74 -4.17 3.61
N VAL A 197 6.92 -5.00 4.22
CA VAL A 197 6.16 -4.71 5.45
C VAL A 197 6.84 -5.39 6.62
N GLY A 198 6.94 -4.71 7.73
CA GLY A 198 7.51 -5.25 8.97
C GLY A 198 7.35 -4.29 10.13
N ASN A 199 8.04 -4.54 11.22
CA ASN A 199 7.91 -3.75 12.44
C ASN A 199 9.20 -3.02 12.79
N ASN A 200 9.05 -1.86 13.42
CA ASN A 200 10.18 -1.06 13.92
C ASN A 200 11.25 -0.76 12.86
N MET A 201 10.88 -0.70 11.57
CA MET A 201 11.82 -0.58 10.46
C MET A 201 12.62 0.73 10.48
N GLN A 202 12.06 1.79 11.05
CA GLN A 202 12.74 3.09 11.17
C GLN A 202 13.84 3.10 12.24
N THR A 203 13.70 2.28 13.29
CA THR A 203 14.58 2.28 14.46
C THR A 203 15.52 1.08 14.48
N ALA A 204 15.19 0.00 13.80
CA ALA A 204 16.01 -1.19 13.73
C ALA A 204 17.24 -0.99 12.84
N ILE A 205 18.42 -1.15 13.42
CA ILE A 205 19.69 -0.96 12.72
C ILE A 205 19.86 -1.99 11.61
N GLY A 206 20.24 -1.53 10.42
CA GLY A 206 20.59 -2.39 9.28
C GLY A 206 19.42 -2.90 8.44
N VAL A 207 18.16 -2.60 8.80
CA VAL A 207 16.97 -3.06 8.06
C VAL A 207 16.99 -2.56 6.62
N SER A 208 17.10 -1.25 6.41
CA SER A 208 17.15 -0.65 5.07
C SER A 208 18.35 -1.14 4.26
N SER A 209 19.52 -1.24 4.87
CA SER A 209 20.73 -1.75 4.22
C SER A 209 20.54 -3.18 3.73
N LYS A 210 19.93 -4.05 4.54
CA LYS A 210 19.67 -5.45 4.18
C LYS A 210 18.68 -5.57 3.03
N ILE A 211 17.60 -4.80 3.06
CA ILE A 211 16.62 -4.77 1.97
C ILE A 211 17.26 -4.27 0.67
N LEU A 212 17.95 -3.13 0.70
CA LEU A 212 18.56 -2.55 -0.48
C LEU A 212 19.70 -3.43 -1.04
N SER A 213 20.43 -4.15 -0.19
CA SER A 213 21.42 -5.13 -0.65
C SER A 213 20.78 -6.32 -1.35
N ALA A 214 19.61 -6.78 -0.90
CA ALA A 214 18.90 -7.88 -1.54
C ALA A 214 18.38 -7.54 -2.95
N VAL A 215 18.14 -6.25 -3.24
CA VAL A 215 17.66 -5.77 -4.53
C VAL A 215 18.72 -5.01 -5.33
N SER A 216 20.02 -5.20 -5.01
CA SER A 216 21.15 -4.46 -5.60
C SER A 216 21.29 -4.66 -7.11
N ASP A 217 20.79 -5.77 -7.64
CA ASP A 217 20.88 -6.10 -9.07
C ASP A 217 19.76 -5.45 -9.90
N PHE A 218 18.80 -4.79 -9.26
CA PHE A 218 17.65 -4.17 -9.91
C PHE A 218 17.75 -2.65 -9.88
N ASN A 219 17.22 -2.01 -10.92
CA ASN A 219 17.12 -0.55 -10.99
C ASN A 219 15.91 -0.06 -10.19
N LEU A 220 16.17 0.55 -9.04
CA LEU A 220 15.12 1.17 -8.21
C LEU A 220 14.84 2.59 -8.69
N ARG A 221 13.69 2.79 -9.30
CA ARG A 221 13.29 4.10 -9.86
C ARG A 221 12.91 5.12 -8.79
N MET A 222 12.37 4.65 -7.67
CA MET A 222 11.95 5.47 -6.52
C MET A 222 12.05 4.63 -5.26
N ILE A 223 12.46 5.24 -4.17
CA ILE A 223 12.51 4.60 -2.84
C ILE A 223 11.79 5.52 -1.88
N CYS A 224 10.83 4.98 -1.12
CA CYS A 224 10.14 5.68 -0.04
C CYS A 224 10.33 4.91 1.27
N PHE A 225 10.92 5.59 2.24
CA PHE A 225 11.20 5.05 3.56
C PHE A 225 11.20 6.17 4.60
N GLY A 226 10.75 5.87 5.82
CA GLY A 226 10.82 6.79 6.95
C GLY A 226 9.55 7.54 7.27
N ALA A 227 8.53 7.53 6.41
CA ALA A 227 7.22 8.13 6.71
C ALA A 227 6.37 7.24 7.64
N ASN A 228 6.52 5.93 7.53
CA ASN A 228 5.80 4.93 8.32
C ASN A 228 6.80 3.93 8.93
N PRO A 229 6.65 3.52 10.21
CA PRO A 229 7.53 2.57 10.85
C PRO A 229 7.39 1.12 10.35
N HIS A 230 6.34 0.83 9.57
CA HIS A 230 5.97 -0.52 9.13
C HIS A 230 6.32 -0.84 7.68
N ASN A 231 6.85 0.10 6.89
CA ASN A 231 7.14 -0.19 5.49
C ASN A 231 8.41 0.46 4.93
N LEU A 232 8.97 -0.19 3.92
CA LEU A 232 9.89 0.38 2.96
C LEU A 232 9.39 -0.01 1.56
N SER A 233 9.13 0.99 0.73
CA SER A 233 8.57 0.82 -0.61
C SER A 233 9.53 1.29 -1.68
N PHE A 234 9.58 0.57 -2.80
CA PHE A 234 10.35 0.96 -3.97
C PHE A 234 9.63 0.63 -5.28
N LEU A 235 9.89 1.46 -6.26
CA LEU A 235 9.35 1.33 -7.61
C LEU A 235 10.38 0.66 -8.50
N VAL A 236 10.00 -0.44 -9.15
CA VAL A 236 10.82 -1.20 -10.10
C VAL A 236 10.12 -1.29 -11.45
N ASN A 237 10.86 -1.66 -12.51
CA ASN A 237 10.21 -2.00 -13.77
C ASN A 237 9.26 -3.19 -13.57
N GLU A 238 8.15 -3.21 -14.30
CA GLU A 238 7.18 -4.31 -14.26
C GLU A 238 7.79 -5.66 -14.61
N THR A 239 8.86 -5.67 -15.42
CA THR A 239 9.63 -6.90 -15.80
C THR A 239 10.46 -7.46 -14.66
N ASP A 240 10.77 -6.66 -13.65
CA ASP A 240 11.69 -7.00 -12.56
C ASP A 240 10.96 -7.24 -11.23
N SER A 241 9.63 -7.19 -11.24
CA SER A 241 8.80 -7.19 -10.02
C SER A 241 8.35 -8.57 -9.54
N ASP A 242 8.59 -9.64 -10.32
CA ASP A 242 8.23 -11.03 -9.97
C ASP A 242 9.27 -11.72 -9.08
#